data_156fbfe6061e72298cb55515f4ca3e62
#
_entry.id   156fbfe6061e72298cb55515f4ca3e62
#
_cell.length_a   1.000
_cell.length_b   1.000
_cell.length_c   1.000
_cell.angle_alpha   90.00
_cell.angle_beta   90.00
_cell.angle_gamma   90.00
#
_symmetry.space_group_name_H-M   'P 1'
#
loop_
_entity.id
_entity.type
_entity.pdbx_description
1 polymer ?
#
loop_
_entity_poly.entity_id
_entity_poly.type
_entity_poly.pdbx_seq_one_letter_code
_entity_poly.pdbx_strand_id
1 'polypeptide(L)'
;MARYTGPNNKLFRNYGVKDLSNRKLTSSMRQTASGQHGAVRKKLSEYAIHLNEKQKIRLTYLVSEKQFAKYYNEAARRKGVTGTILLQLLESRLDNILFRAGFGITRKQSR
;
A
#
# COMPACT_ATOMS: atom_id res chain seq x y z
N MET A 1 13.86 -3.58 -13.19
CA MET A 1 12.57 -3.00 -12.80
C MET A 1 12.73 -2.26 -11.48
N ALA A 2 12.33 -0.99 -11.40
CA ALA A 2 12.46 -0.20 -10.17
C ALA A 2 11.55 -0.75 -9.07
N ARG A 3 12.14 -1.16 -7.94
CA ARG A 3 11.42 -1.68 -6.77
C ARG A 3 11.92 -1.00 -5.49
N TYR A 4 11.03 -0.87 -4.51
CA TYR A 4 11.43 -0.38 -3.20
C TYR A 4 12.14 -1.51 -2.42
N THR A 5 13.39 -1.29 -2.04
CA THR A 5 14.22 -2.25 -1.27
C THR A 5 14.36 -1.88 0.20
N GLY A 6 13.90 -0.70 0.60
CA GLY A 6 13.98 -0.20 1.96
C GLY A 6 13.03 -0.89 2.97
N PRO A 7 13.04 -0.44 4.24
CA PRO A 7 12.26 -1.03 5.33
C PRO A 7 10.76 -0.74 5.19
N ASN A 8 9.96 -1.76 4.90
CA ASN A 8 8.51 -1.62 4.75
C ASN A 8 7.79 -1.30 6.07
N ASN A 9 8.24 -1.87 7.18
CA ASN A 9 7.56 -1.71 8.47
C ASN A 9 7.46 -0.24 8.91
N LYS A 10 8.48 0.56 8.59
CA LYS A 10 8.48 2.00 8.85
C LYS A 10 7.36 2.71 8.07
N LEU A 11 7.21 2.38 6.78
CA LEU A 11 6.17 2.94 5.92
C LEU A 11 4.78 2.47 6.34
N PHE A 12 4.61 1.17 6.59
CA PHE A 12 3.32 0.61 7.00
C PHE A 12 2.82 1.23 8.31
N ARG A 13 3.70 1.45 9.28
CA ARG A 13 3.35 2.13 10.52
C ARG A 13 2.91 3.59 10.30
N ASN A 14 3.61 4.32 9.43
CA ASN A 14 3.29 5.73 9.16
C ASN A 14 1.90 5.91 8.54
N TYR A 15 1.48 4.97 7.70
CA TYR A 15 0.20 5.04 6.98
C TYR A 15 -0.86 4.08 7.54
N GLY A 16 -0.57 3.39 8.64
CA GLY A 16 -1.53 2.46 9.27
C GLY A 16 -1.89 1.25 8.40
N VAL A 17 -1.00 0.83 7.49
CA VAL A 17 -1.22 -0.35 6.65
C VAL A 17 -0.99 -1.61 7.46
N LYS A 18 -2.01 -2.45 7.58
CA LYS A 18 -1.89 -3.77 8.21
C LYS A 18 -1.49 -4.80 7.15
N ASP A 19 -0.24 -5.23 7.20
CA ASP A 19 0.22 -6.34 6.37
C ASP A 19 0.17 -7.63 7.18
N LEU A 20 -0.83 -8.45 6.92
CA LEU A 20 -1.06 -9.73 7.62
C LEU A 20 0.07 -10.74 7.38
N SER A 21 0.85 -10.58 6.31
CA SER A 21 2.01 -11.41 6.03
C SER A 21 3.21 -11.10 6.93
N ASN A 22 3.19 -9.95 7.61
CA ASN A 22 4.29 -9.51 8.45
C ASN A 22 3.95 -9.71 9.93
N ARG A 23 4.41 -10.82 10.49
CA ARG A 23 4.22 -11.18 11.90
C ARG A 23 4.63 -10.08 12.89
N LYS A 24 5.66 -9.28 12.53
CA LYS A 24 6.14 -8.16 13.36
C LYS A 24 5.19 -6.98 13.38
N LEU A 25 4.29 -6.83 12.42
CA LEU A 25 3.28 -5.79 12.38
C LEU A 25 1.96 -6.20 13.05
N THR A 26 1.73 -7.51 13.19
CA THR A 26 0.52 -8.05 13.81
C THR A 26 0.68 -8.28 15.31
N SER A 27 1.91 -8.54 15.80
CA SER A 27 2.19 -8.78 17.21
C SER A 27 2.69 -7.51 17.90
N SER A 28 1.96 -6.99 18.85
CA SER A 28 2.36 -6.06 19.94
C SER A 28 3.31 -4.88 19.65
N MET A 29 3.63 -4.58 18.40
CA MET A 29 4.52 -3.46 18.11
C MET A 29 3.79 -2.12 18.23
N ARG A 30 4.55 -1.10 18.61
CA ARG A 30 4.10 0.29 18.68
C ARG A 30 3.23 0.64 17.46
N GLN A 31 1.97 0.94 17.70
CA GLN A 31 1.02 1.33 16.63
C GLN A 31 1.20 2.78 16.17
N THR A 32 2.08 3.51 16.86
CA THR A 32 2.41 4.90 16.52
C THR A 32 3.30 4.97 15.28
N ALA A 33 3.23 6.10 14.57
CA ALA A 33 4.11 6.39 13.44
C ALA A 33 5.59 6.25 13.84
N SER A 34 6.46 6.06 12.86
CA SER A 34 7.90 5.94 13.10
C SER A 34 8.52 7.31 13.36
N GLY A 35 9.53 7.37 14.22
CA GLY A 35 10.31 8.56 14.56
C GLY A 35 10.05 9.04 15.99
N GLN A 36 10.86 10.02 16.42
CA GLN A 36 10.81 10.59 17.79
C GLN A 36 9.43 11.18 18.12
N HIS A 37 8.80 11.85 17.13
CA HIS A 37 7.50 12.50 17.30
C HIS A 37 6.33 11.66 16.78
N GLY A 38 6.50 10.36 16.61
CA GLY A 38 5.48 9.46 16.05
C GLY A 38 4.21 9.34 16.90
N ALA A 39 4.29 9.59 18.20
CA ALA A 39 3.16 9.55 19.11
C ALA A 39 2.35 10.86 19.16
N VAL A 40 2.88 11.94 18.61
CA VAL A 40 2.22 13.26 18.62
C VAL A 40 1.02 13.25 17.69
N ARG A 41 -0.15 13.60 18.21
CA ARG A 41 -1.36 13.79 17.39
C ARG A 41 -1.23 15.07 16.56
N LYS A 42 -1.29 14.92 15.24
CA LYS A 42 -1.30 16.05 14.29
C LYS A 42 -2.70 16.21 13.71
N LYS A 43 -3.19 17.44 13.67
CA LYS A 43 -4.39 17.77 12.89
C LYS A 43 -4.04 17.60 11.41
N LEU A 44 -4.72 16.70 10.72
CA LEU A 44 -4.51 16.48 9.30
C LEU A 44 -5.37 17.44 8.49
N SER A 45 -4.80 18.04 7.45
CA SER A 45 -5.57 18.74 6.43
C SER A 45 -6.32 17.75 5.53
N GLU A 46 -7.35 18.19 4.82
CA GLU A 46 -8.06 17.36 3.84
C GLU A 46 -7.11 16.74 2.81
N TYR A 47 -6.19 17.54 2.29
CA TYR A 47 -5.17 17.06 1.36
C TYR A 47 -4.33 15.92 1.97
N ALA A 48 -3.93 16.05 3.23
CA ALA A 48 -3.14 15.02 3.91
C ALA A 48 -3.94 13.72 4.11
N ILE A 49 -5.26 13.81 4.34
CA ILE A 49 -6.15 12.65 4.44
C ILE A 49 -6.18 11.90 3.10
N HIS A 50 -6.46 12.60 2.00
CA HIS A 50 -6.48 11.99 0.66
C HIS A 50 -5.14 11.41 0.25
N LEU A 51 -4.05 12.10 0.56
CA LEU A 51 -2.70 11.61 0.32
C LEU A 51 -2.43 10.31 1.08
N ASN A 52 -2.83 10.25 2.35
CA ASN A 52 -2.66 9.06 3.18
C ASN A 52 -3.43 7.86 2.62
N GLU A 53 -4.67 8.04 2.17
CA GLU A 53 -5.46 6.97 1.55
C GLU A 53 -4.82 6.46 0.25
N LYS A 54 -4.35 7.37 -0.61
CA LYS A 54 -3.58 6.99 -1.80
C LYS A 54 -2.35 6.16 -1.42
N GLN A 55 -1.58 6.60 -0.43
CA GLN A 55 -0.37 5.91 0.02
C GLN A 55 -0.69 4.55 0.66
N LYS A 56 -1.79 4.41 1.40
CA LYS A 56 -2.24 3.11 1.92
C LYS A 56 -2.45 2.10 0.80
N ILE A 57 -3.23 2.45 -0.23
CA ILE A 57 -3.48 1.58 -1.37
C ILE A 57 -2.17 1.21 -2.05
N ARG A 58 -1.34 2.20 -2.40
CA ARG A 58 -0.05 1.99 -3.06
C ARG A 58 0.86 1.04 -2.28
N LEU A 59 0.94 1.21 -0.96
CA LEU A 59 1.78 0.39 -0.08
C LEU A 59 1.23 -1.02 0.12
N THR A 60 -0.09 -1.17 0.16
CA THR A 60 -0.73 -2.49 0.25
C THR A 60 -0.31 -3.38 -0.92
N TYR A 61 -0.29 -2.83 -2.14
CA TYR A 61 0.13 -3.57 -3.34
C TYR A 61 1.63 -3.47 -3.63
N LEU A 62 2.39 -2.70 -2.84
CA LEU A 62 3.83 -2.45 -3.02
C LEU A 62 4.18 -1.94 -4.43
N VAL A 63 3.35 -1.08 -5.00
CA VAL A 63 3.51 -0.51 -6.34
C VAL A 63 4.30 0.80 -6.24
N SER A 64 5.15 1.09 -7.24
CA SER A 64 5.83 2.39 -7.35
C SER A 64 4.83 3.49 -7.73
N GLU A 65 5.13 4.74 -7.38
CA GLU A 65 4.24 5.89 -7.68
C GLU A 65 3.96 6.01 -9.18
N LYS A 66 5.00 5.91 -10.00
CA LYS A 66 4.88 5.98 -11.45
C LYS A 66 3.96 4.89 -12.03
N GLN A 67 4.06 3.67 -11.50
CA GLN A 67 3.22 2.57 -11.93
C GLN A 67 1.78 2.74 -11.44
N PHE A 68 1.59 3.25 -10.22
CA PHE A 68 0.27 3.54 -9.68
C PHE A 68 -0.47 4.59 -10.52
N ALA A 69 0.24 5.67 -10.92
CA ALA A 69 -0.32 6.69 -11.80
C ALA A 69 -0.77 6.12 -13.16
N LYS A 70 -0.03 5.15 -13.73
CA LYS A 70 -0.45 4.46 -14.96
C LYS A 70 -1.76 3.70 -14.77
N TYR A 71 -1.92 2.96 -13.66
CA TYR A 71 -3.17 2.25 -13.35
C TYR A 71 -4.33 3.22 -13.13
N TYR A 72 -4.09 4.35 -12.48
CA TYR A 72 -5.11 5.37 -12.29
C TYR A 72 -5.58 5.95 -13.64
N ASN A 73 -4.65 6.31 -14.52
CA ASN A 73 -4.98 6.82 -15.85
C ASN A 73 -5.75 5.78 -16.70
N GLU A 74 -5.38 4.52 -16.60
CA GLU A 74 -6.09 3.43 -17.25
C GLU A 74 -7.50 3.26 -16.68
N ALA A 75 -7.65 3.31 -15.36
CA ALA A 75 -8.95 3.24 -14.69
C ALA A 75 -9.87 4.41 -15.08
N ALA A 76 -9.30 5.62 -15.19
CA ALA A 76 -10.06 6.81 -15.59
C ALA A 76 -10.56 6.77 -17.06
N ARG A 77 -9.89 6.02 -17.93
CA ARG A 77 -10.32 5.81 -19.33
C ARG A 77 -11.49 4.83 -19.47
N ARG A 78 -11.65 3.93 -18.49
CA ARG A 78 -12.69 2.89 -18.55
C ARG A 78 -14.03 3.43 -18.08
N LYS A 79 -15.12 2.96 -18.68
CA LYS A 79 -16.49 3.29 -18.24
C LYS A 79 -16.77 2.66 -16.87
N GLY A 80 -17.26 3.44 -15.92
CA GLY A 80 -17.65 2.99 -14.59
C GLY A 80 -17.01 3.81 -13.46
N VAL A 81 -17.10 3.33 -12.23
CA VAL A 81 -16.54 4.00 -11.05
C VAL A 81 -15.03 3.80 -11.03
N THR A 82 -14.27 4.87 -11.24
CA THR A 82 -12.81 4.85 -11.36
C THR A 82 -12.12 4.14 -10.19
N GLY A 83 -12.60 4.35 -8.95
CA GLY A 83 -12.03 3.71 -7.77
C GLY A 83 -12.17 2.18 -7.79
N THR A 84 -13.33 1.67 -8.17
CA THR A 84 -13.59 0.22 -8.28
C THR A 84 -12.71 -0.39 -9.37
N ILE A 85 -12.63 0.25 -10.54
CA ILE A 85 -11.82 -0.21 -11.66
C ILE A 85 -10.33 -0.21 -11.29
N LEU A 86 -9.86 0.82 -10.59
CA LEU A 86 -8.48 0.89 -10.09
C LEU A 86 -8.15 -0.29 -9.19
N LEU A 87 -9.03 -0.61 -8.23
CA LEU A 87 -8.84 -1.75 -7.34
C LEU A 87 -8.85 -3.08 -8.11
N GLN A 88 -9.74 -3.25 -9.08
CA GLN A 88 -9.77 -4.43 -9.95
C GLN A 88 -8.46 -4.60 -10.72
N LEU A 89 -7.91 -3.50 -11.29
CA LEU A 89 -6.63 -3.52 -11.99
C LEU A 89 -5.46 -3.86 -11.06
N LEU A 90 -5.49 -3.42 -9.81
CA LEU A 90 -4.47 -3.74 -8.83
C LEU A 90 -4.58 -5.19 -8.34
N GLU A 91 -5.79 -5.70 -8.16
CA GLU A 91 -6.03 -7.10 -7.77
C GLU A 91 -5.69 -8.09 -8.89
N SER A 92 -5.91 -7.75 -10.16
CA SER A 92 -5.59 -8.60 -11.32
C SER A 92 -4.10 -8.71 -11.63
N ARG A 93 -3.23 -8.03 -10.89
CA ARG A 93 -1.78 -8.15 -11.08
C ARG A 93 -1.28 -9.56 -10.73
N LEU A 94 -0.39 -10.09 -11.55
CA LEU A 94 0.16 -11.44 -11.36
C LEU A 94 0.82 -11.63 -10.00
N ASP A 95 1.60 -10.64 -9.53
CA ASP A 95 2.25 -10.69 -8.22
C ASP A 95 1.25 -10.79 -7.07
N ASN A 96 0.11 -10.10 -7.19
CA ASN A 96 -0.95 -10.16 -6.20
C ASN A 96 -1.74 -11.48 -6.27
N ILE A 97 -2.03 -11.98 -7.48
CA ILE A 97 -2.69 -13.28 -7.67
C ILE A 97 -1.85 -14.40 -7.06
N LEU A 98 -0.55 -14.44 -7.34
CA LEU A 98 0.37 -15.45 -6.78
C LEU A 98 0.46 -15.34 -5.25
N PHE A 99 0.45 -14.14 -4.70
CA PHE A 99 0.39 -13.93 -3.25
C PHE A 99 -0.93 -14.45 -2.66
N ARG A 100 -2.07 -14.16 -3.29
CA ARG A 100 -3.39 -14.63 -2.84
C ARG A 100 -3.55 -16.14 -2.96
N ALA A 101 -2.97 -16.74 -3.98
CA ALA A 101 -2.94 -18.18 -4.19
C ALA A 101 -1.99 -18.92 -3.23
N GLY A 102 -1.20 -18.20 -2.41
CA GLY A 102 -0.33 -18.79 -1.40
C GLY A 102 1.04 -19.25 -1.90
N PHE A 103 1.40 -18.98 -3.17
CA PHE A 103 2.74 -19.30 -3.70
C PHE A 103 3.87 -18.49 -3.07
N GLY A 104 3.56 -17.33 -2.49
CA GLY A 104 4.52 -16.48 -1.80
C GLY A 104 4.00 -16.01 -0.46
N ILE A 105 4.86 -15.95 0.55
CA ILE A 105 4.52 -15.46 1.89
C ILE A 105 4.26 -13.95 1.85
N THR A 106 4.90 -13.23 0.95
CA THR A 106 4.75 -11.77 0.79
C THR A 106 4.61 -11.41 -0.68
N ARG A 107 3.95 -10.28 -0.97
CA ARG A 107 3.88 -9.74 -2.35
C ARG A 107 5.25 -9.45 -2.95
N LYS A 108 6.27 -9.14 -2.14
CA LYS A 108 7.66 -8.99 -2.61
C LYS A 108 8.24 -10.30 -3.10
N GLN A 109 7.95 -11.39 -2.43
CA GLN A 109 8.42 -12.72 -2.81
C GLN A 109 7.72 -13.22 -4.07
N SER A 110 6.41 -12.99 -4.17
CA SER A 110 5.61 -13.38 -5.34
C SER A 110 6.01 -12.64 -6.63
N ARG A 111 6.62 -11.46 -6.52
CA ARG A 111 7.12 -10.66 -7.64
C ARG A 111 8.47 -11.12 -8.15
#